data_d87ac048b35071a02ab6bdb9862895d9
#
_entry.id   d87ac048b35071a02ab6bdb9862895d9
#
_cell.length_a   1.000
_cell.length_b   1.000
_cell.length_c   1.000
_cell.angle_alpha   90.00
_cell.angle_beta   90.00
_cell.angle_gamma   90.00
#
_symmetry.space_group_name_H-M   'P 1'
#
loop_
_entity.id
_entity.type
_entity.pdbx_description
1 polymer ?
#
loop_
_entity_poly.entity_id
_entity_poly.type
_entity_poly.pdbx_seq_one_letter_code
_entity_poly.pdbx_strand_id
1 'polypeptide(L)'
;MTGVQTCALPIFDECAKAGNPDIVYKFTSTSKVSFPGSGIAAVAASKANLDDFRKYMTVQTIGHDKLNQLRHVRFFKDINGLHEHMKKHADILRPKFELVLATLDTELNGLGIGEWTKPHGGYFISFDSMEGCAKAIVAKAKEAGVVMTGAGATYPYGKDPKDSNIRIAPSYPSVEELGKAAEVFVLCVKLVSVEKLLEK
;
A
#
# COMPACT_ATOMS: atom_id res chain seq x y z
N MET A 1 6.78 11.31 5.80
CA MET A 1 7.20 9.94 5.48
C MET A 1 7.40 9.85 3.98
N THR A 2 8.62 9.86 3.55
CA THR A 2 8.98 9.59 2.16
C THR A 2 9.36 8.12 2.10
N GLY A 3 8.36 7.26 1.95
CA GLY A 3 8.58 5.86 1.64
C GLY A 3 9.07 5.67 0.21
N VAL A 4 9.95 6.55 -0.24
CA VAL A 4 10.72 6.30 -1.43
C VAL A 4 11.77 5.30 -1.01
N GLN A 5 11.59 4.06 -1.39
CA GLN A 5 12.66 3.08 -1.31
C GLN A 5 13.83 3.64 -2.11
N THR A 6 14.82 4.14 -1.40
CA THR A 6 16.04 4.69 -2.01
C THR A 6 16.76 3.65 -2.88
N CYS A 7 16.56 2.37 -2.61
CA CYS A 7 17.07 1.27 -3.43
C CYS A 7 16.48 1.19 -4.85
N ALA A 8 15.35 1.84 -5.14
CA ALA A 8 14.76 1.85 -6.48
C ALA A 8 15.20 3.05 -7.34
N LEU A 9 15.96 3.99 -6.78
CA LEU A 9 16.36 5.22 -7.47
C LEU A 9 17.36 5.00 -8.62
N PRO A 10 18.39 4.18 -8.51
CA PRO A 10 19.38 3.98 -9.58
C PRO A 10 18.99 2.92 -10.62
N ILE A 11 17.72 2.45 -10.65
CA ILE A 11 17.36 1.33 -11.52
C ILE A 11 17.68 1.57 -12.99
N PHE A 12 17.50 2.79 -13.50
CA PHE A 12 17.85 3.11 -14.90
C PHE A 12 19.36 3.06 -15.13
N ASP A 13 20.15 3.56 -14.18
CA ASP A 13 21.59 3.54 -14.24
C ASP A 13 22.13 2.11 -14.20
N GLU A 14 21.58 1.27 -13.32
CA GLU A 14 21.96 -0.13 -13.22
C GLU A 14 21.57 -0.92 -14.47
N CYS A 15 20.41 -0.67 -15.05
CA CYS A 15 20.01 -1.27 -16.32
C CYS A 15 20.93 -0.84 -17.47
N ALA A 16 21.31 0.43 -17.51
CA ALA A 16 22.26 0.94 -18.52
C ALA A 16 23.65 0.30 -18.36
N LYS A 17 24.16 0.19 -17.12
CA LYS A 17 25.45 -0.51 -16.82
C LYS A 17 25.42 -1.98 -17.21
N ALA A 18 24.28 -2.64 -17.04
CA ALA A 18 24.07 -4.03 -17.45
C ALA A 18 23.85 -4.22 -18.96
N GLY A 19 23.91 -3.15 -19.75
CA GLY A 19 23.67 -3.20 -21.19
C GLY A 19 22.21 -3.37 -21.63
N ASN A 20 21.26 -3.20 -20.70
CA ASN A 20 19.82 -3.38 -20.93
C ASN A 20 19.02 -2.12 -20.58
N PRO A 21 19.27 -0.96 -21.20
CA PRO A 21 18.63 0.30 -20.83
C PRO A 21 17.10 0.30 -21.07
N ASP A 22 16.62 -0.57 -21.95
CA ASP A 22 15.23 -0.60 -22.41
C ASP A 22 14.34 -1.59 -21.63
N ILE A 23 14.87 -2.24 -20.58
CA ILE A 23 14.13 -3.27 -19.86
C ILE A 23 13.11 -2.70 -18.85
N VAL A 24 13.20 -1.42 -18.47
CA VAL A 24 12.45 -0.85 -17.37
C VAL A 24 11.50 0.26 -17.79
N TYR A 25 10.25 0.14 -17.33
CA TYR A 25 9.28 1.23 -17.24
C TYR A 25 9.00 1.55 -15.78
N LYS A 26 9.08 2.81 -15.39
CA LYS A 26 8.76 3.27 -14.04
C LYS A 26 7.50 4.14 -14.09
N PHE A 27 6.47 3.71 -13.39
CA PHE A 27 5.21 4.44 -13.28
C PHE A 27 5.09 5.08 -11.91
N THR A 28 4.46 6.25 -11.86
CA THR A 28 4.12 6.91 -10.60
C THR A 28 2.75 7.58 -10.72
N SER A 29 2.11 7.80 -9.57
CA SER A 29 0.83 8.48 -9.48
C SER A 29 0.77 9.32 -8.21
N THR A 30 0.11 10.47 -8.29
CA THR A 30 -0.14 11.34 -7.13
C THR A 30 -1.46 11.04 -6.44
N SER A 31 -2.20 10.00 -6.85
CA SER A 31 -3.54 9.67 -6.34
C SER A 31 -3.60 9.47 -4.82
N LYS A 32 -2.48 9.05 -4.20
CA LYS A 32 -2.34 8.87 -2.76
C LYS A 32 -1.57 10.01 -2.07
N VAL A 33 -1.14 11.01 -2.84
CA VAL A 33 -0.23 12.07 -2.37
C VAL A 33 -0.87 13.46 -2.49
N SER A 34 -1.68 13.70 -3.52
CA SER A 34 -2.28 15.00 -3.79
C SER A 34 -3.79 15.01 -3.51
N PHE A 35 -4.61 14.99 -4.54
CA PHE A 35 -6.05 15.15 -4.44
C PHE A 35 -6.77 13.84 -4.77
N PRO A 36 -7.59 13.29 -3.86
CA PRO A 36 -8.41 12.12 -4.17
C PRO A 36 -9.28 12.36 -5.41
N GLY A 37 -9.26 11.40 -6.34
CA GLY A 37 -10.02 11.49 -7.59
C GLY A 37 -9.47 12.47 -8.63
N SER A 38 -8.42 13.22 -8.33
CA SER A 38 -7.80 14.20 -9.22
C SER A 38 -6.28 14.03 -9.32
N GLY A 39 -5.79 12.82 -9.14
CA GLY A 39 -4.36 12.52 -9.27
C GLY A 39 -3.85 12.71 -10.69
N ILE A 40 -2.56 12.96 -10.80
CA ILE A 40 -1.81 12.88 -12.06
C ILE A 40 -0.87 11.69 -12.02
N ALA A 41 -0.51 11.17 -13.19
CA ALA A 41 0.43 10.06 -13.30
C ALA A 41 1.59 10.45 -14.23
N ALA A 42 2.71 9.78 -14.07
CA ALA A 42 3.85 9.92 -14.97
C ALA A 42 4.48 8.55 -15.25
N VAL A 43 5.08 8.42 -16.42
CA VAL A 43 5.90 7.30 -16.83
C VAL A 43 7.31 7.78 -17.16
N ALA A 44 8.31 7.05 -16.69
CA ALA A 44 9.69 7.21 -17.07
C ALA A 44 10.23 5.90 -17.65
N ALA A 45 10.96 5.99 -18.75
CA ALA A 45 11.59 4.87 -19.42
C ALA A 45 12.72 5.38 -20.31
N SER A 46 13.43 4.50 -21.00
CA SER A 46 14.38 4.90 -22.05
C SER A 46 13.68 5.65 -23.16
N LYS A 47 14.46 6.38 -23.96
CA LYS A 47 13.91 7.13 -25.10
C LYS A 47 13.19 6.21 -26.08
N ALA A 48 13.76 5.05 -26.40
CA ALA A 48 13.16 4.08 -27.31
C ALA A 48 11.79 3.59 -26.80
N ASN A 49 11.72 3.24 -25.53
CA ASN A 49 10.48 2.81 -24.87
C ASN A 49 9.42 3.92 -24.83
N LEU A 50 9.82 5.17 -24.56
CA LEU A 50 8.88 6.29 -24.54
C LEU A 50 8.37 6.62 -25.94
N ASP A 51 9.21 6.51 -26.98
CA ASP A 51 8.80 6.75 -28.35
C ASP A 51 7.80 5.66 -28.82
N ASP A 52 7.97 4.42 -28.40
CA ASP A 52 7.00 3.34 -28.64
C ASP A 52 5.72 3.56 -27.85
N PHE A 53 5.81 3.81 -26.55
CA PHE A 53 4.66 4.06 -25.67
C PHE A 53 3.77 5.20 -26.18
N ARG A 54 4.35 6.28 -26.71
CA ARG A 54 3.62 7.42 -27.25
C ARG A 54 2.76 7.07 -28.46
N LYS A 55 3.15 6.10 -29.28
CA LYS A 55 2.34 5.66 -30.44
C LYS A 55 0.96 5.16 -30.01
N TYR A 56 0.92 4.41 -28.90
CA TYR A 56 -0.33 3.89 -28.34
C TYR A 56 -1.10 4.95 -27.56
N MET A 57 -0.39 5.76 -26.80
CA MET A 57 -0.99 6.79 -25.96
C MET A 57 -1.72 7.87 -26.79
N THR A 58 -1.20 8.23 -27.96
CA THR A 58 -1.85 9.21 -28.85
C THR A 58 -3.14 8.70 -29.47
N VAL A 59 -3.33 7.38 -29.53
CA VAL A 59 -4.60 6.76 -29.99
C VAL A 59 -5.64 6.77 -28.88
N GLN A 60 -5.20 6.60 -27.61
CA GLN A 60 -6.11 6.58 -26.44
C GLN A 60 -6.64 7.97 -26.09
N THR A 61 -5.82 9.01 -26.24
CA THR A 61 -6.19 10.37 -25.89
C THR A 61 -5.44 11.39 -26.75
N ILE A 62 -6.16 12.37 -27.26
CA ILE A 62 -5.56 13.50 -28.02
C ILE A 62 -4.76 14.41 -27.10
N GLY A 63 -5.15 14.48 -25.83
CA GLY A 63 -4.46 15.27 -24.81
C GLY A 63 -4.86 14.87 -23.39
N HIS A 64 -3.91 15.05 -22.48
CA HIS A 64 -4.14 14.82 -21.06
C HIS A 64 -4.81 16.02 -20.40
N ASP A 65 -5.45 15.82 -19.24
CA ASP A 65 -6.08 16.88 -18.46
C ASP A 65 -5.05 17.93 -17.97
N LYS A 66 -4.84 18.93 -18.80
CA LYS A 66 -3.91 20.03 -18.52
C LYS A 66 -4.39 20.95 -17.40
N LEU A 67 -5.72 21.05 -17.20
CA LEU A 67 -6.28 21.83 -16.10
C LEU A 67 -5.93 21.19 -14.75
N ASN A 68 -6.03 19.87 -14.67
CA ASN A 68 -5.63 19.16 -13.46
C ASN A 68 -4.11 19.24 -13.22
N GLN A 69 -3.30 19.13 -14.26
CA GLN A 69 -1.85 19.35 -14.14
C GLN A 69 -1.55 20.79 -13.65
N LEU A 70 -2.20 21.79 -14.22
CA LEU A 70 -2.03 23.19 -13.78
C LEU A 70 -2.48 23.42 -12.33
N ARG A 71 -3.56 22.74 -11.90
CA ARG A 71 -4.00 22.74 -10.48
C ARG A 71 -2.87 22.28 -9.56
N HIS A 72 -2.22 21.16 -9.88
CA HIS A 72 -1.09 20.63 -9.11
C HIS A 72 0.07 21.62 -9.07
N VAL A 73 0.46 22.18 -10.22
CA VAL A 73 1.55 23.17 -10.30
C VAL A 73 1.25 24.41 -9.46
N ARG A 74 0.03 24.95 -9.56
CA ARG A 74 -0.37 26.15 -8.82
C ARG A 74 -0.48 25.91 -7.31
N PHE A 75 -0.93 24.73 -6.90
CA PHE A 75 -1.12 24.39 -5.49
C PHE A 75 0.21 24.07 -4.79
N PHE A 76 1.01 23.20 -5.38
CA PHE A 76 2.27 22.77 -4.79
C PHE A 76 3.42 23.75 -5.06
N LYS A 77 3.37 24.48 -6.16
CA LYS A 77 4.42 25.38 -6.69
C LYS A 77 5.70 24.64 -7.06
N ASP A 78 6.27 23.90 -6.09
CA ASP A 78 7.51 23.14 -6.24
C ASP A 78 7.48 21.84 -5.41
N ILE A 79 8.60 21.14 -5.38
CA ILE A 79 8.76 19.90 -4.61
C ILE A 79 8.64 20.10 -3.10
N ASN A 80 9.00 21.26 -2.58
CA ASN A 80 8.90 21.56 -1.16
C ASN A 80 7.43 21.69 -0.75
N GLY A 81 6.62 22.39 -1.56
CA GLY A 81 5.17 22.45 -1.35
C GLY A 81 4.49 21.08 -1.38
N LEU A 82 4.95 20.18 -2.24
CA LEU A 82 4.49 18.79 -2.24
C LEU A 82 4.89 18.08 -0.93
N HIS A 83 6.12 18.20 -0.48
CA HIS A 83 6.60 17.60 0.77
C HIS A 83 5.84 18.12 1.99
N GLU A 84 5.58 19.43 2.07
CA GLU A 84 4.78 20.01 3.15
C GLU A 84 3.33 19.48 3.16
N HIS A 85 2.75 19.27 1.98
CA HIS A 85 1.43 18.64 1.88
C HIS A 85 1.44 17.18 2.35
N MET A 86 2.47 16.41 1.97
CA MET A 86 2.66 15.03 2.44
C MET A 86 2.83 14.95 3.96
N LYS A 87 3.52 15.90 4.58
CA LYS A 87 3.64 15.98 6.05
C LYS A 87 2.28 16.11 6.71
N LYS A 88 1.40 16.99 6.21
CA LYS A 88 0.03 17.14 6.74
C LYS A 88 -0.78 15.85 6.65
N HIS A 89 -0.64 15.10 5.56
CA HIS A 89 -1.26 13.77 5.45
C HIS A 89 -0.64 12.78 6.45
N ALA A 90 0.67 12.81 6.63
CA ALA A 90 1.35 11.96 7.60
C ALA A 90 0.88 12.23 9.04
N ASP A 91 0.63 13.49 9.40
CA ASP A 91 0.14 13.86 10.73
C ASP A 91 -1.28 13.29 11.00
N ILE A 92 -2.11 13.16 9.97
CA ILE A 92 -3.43 12.52 10.07
C ILE A 92 -3.32 10.98 10.16
N LEU A 93 -2.39 10.39 9.40
CA LEU A 93 -2.27 8.94 9.29
C LEU A 93 -1.44 8.31 10.41
N ARG A 94 -0.42 9.01 10.89
CA ARG A 94 0.52 8.51 11.90
C ARG A 94 -0.16 7.92 13.14
N PRO A 95 -1.06 8.62 13.83
CA PRO A 95 -1.71 8.07 15.04
C PRO A 95 -2.51 6.81 14.74
N LYS A 96 -3.07 6.68 13.53
CA LYS A 96 -3.81 5.49 13.11
C LYS A 96 -2.89 4.28 12.92
N PHE A 97 -1.73 4.49 12.30
CA PHE A 97 -0.73 3.42 12.13
C PHE A 97 -0.11 3.02 13.47
N GLU A 98 0.24 3.98 14.30
CA GLU A 98 0.80 3.73 15.63
C GLU A 98 -0.16 2.92 16.51
N LEU A 99 -1.45 3.24 16.48
CA LEU A 99 -2.48 2.48 17.20
C LEU A 99 -2.52 1.01 16.76
N VAL A 100 -2.63 0.76 15.45
CA VAL A 100 -2.70 -0.63 14.94
C VAL A 100 -1.42 -1.39 15.27
N LEU A 101 -0.26 -0.79 15.03
CA LEU A 101 1.02 -1.44 15.31
C LEU A 101 1.21 -1.73 16.80
N ALA A 102 0.82 -0.79 17.68
CA ALA A 102 0.86 -0.99 19.13
C ALA A 102 -0.07 -2.14 19.57
N THR A 103 -1.28 -2.23 18.99
CA THR A 103 -2.21 -3.32 19.29
C THR A 103 -1.63 -4.67 18.84
N LEU A 104 -1.07 -4.75 17.63
CA LEU A 104 -0.43 -5.97 17.14
C LEU A 104 0.78 -6.37 18.02
N ASP A 105 1.64 -5.39 18.34
CA ASP A 105 2.82 -5.62 19.17
C ASP A 105 2.43 -6.09 20.60
N THR A 106 1.38 -5.50 21.18
CA THR A 106 0.94 -5.87 22.55
C THR A 106 0.30 -7.24 22.59
N GLU A 107 -0.53 -7.56 21.61
CA GLU A 107 -1.44 -8.70 21.65
C GLU A 107 -0.91 -9.95 20.95
N LEU A 108 -0.04 -9.80 19.94
CA LEU A 108 0.41 -10.93 19.12
C LEU A 108 1.92 -11.17 19.18
N ASN A 109 2.70 -10.19 19.66
CA ASN A 109 4.15 -10.36 19.68
C ASN A 109 4.55 -11.52 20.58
N GLY A 110 5.47 -12.37 20.08
CA GLY A 110 5.97 -13.55 20.81
C GLY A 110 5.05 -14.77 20.79
N LEU A 111 3.83 -14.69 20.22
CA LEU A 111 2.92 -15.84 20.13
C LEU A 111 3.24 -16.77 18.93
N GLY A 112 4.02 -16.31 17.95
CA GLY A 112 4.36 -17.09 16.75
C GLY A 112 3.17 -17.34 15.80
N ILE A 113 2.09 -16.56 15.91
CA ILE A 113 0.86 -16.72 15.11
C ILE A 113 0.67 -15.62 14.06
N GLY A 114 1.61 -14.71 13.95
CA GLY A 114 1.61 -13.67 12.91
C GLY A 114 2.86 -12.82 12.96
N GLU A 115 3.17 -12.26 11.77
CA GLU A 115 4.25 -11.30 11.56
C GLU A 115 3.70 -10.09 10.80
N TRP A 116 4.28 -8.91 11.01
CA TRP A 116 3.81 -7.70 10.34
C TRP A 116 4.93 -6.73 10.05
N THR A 117 4.73 -5.97 8.98
CA THR A 117 5.65 -4.89 8.61
C THR A 117 5.43 -3.67 9.52
N LYS A 118 6.52 -2.94 9.80
CA LYS A 118 6.49 -1.60 10.45
C LYS A 118 6.84 -0.54 9.40
N PRO A 119 5.87 -0.09 8.59
CA PRO A 119 6.16 0.78 7.47
C PRO A 119 6.52 2.20 7.93
N HIS A 120 7.52 2.79 7.26
CA HIS A 120 7.88 4.20 7.45
C HIS A 120 7.05 5.15 6.58
N GLY A 121 6.15 4.63 5.76
CA GLY A 121 5.28 5.38 4.86
C GLY A 121 4.27 4.50 4.14
N GLY A 122 3.44 5.13 3.32
CA GLY A 122 2.39 4.43 2.59
C GLY A 122 1.07 4.36 3.34
N TYR A 123 0.20 3.44 2.89
CA TYR A 123 -1.19 3.35 3.36
C TYR A 123 -1.55 1.98 3.94
N PHE A 124 -0.59 1.05 4.00
CA PHE A 124 -0.86 -0.34 4.34
C PHE A 124 0.18 -0.89 5.31
N ILE A 125 -0.28 -1.81 6.17
CA ILE A 125 0.53 -2.73 6.94
C ILE A 125 0.32 -4.10 6.31
N SER A 126 1.40 -4.80 5.97
CA SER A 126 1.34 -6.21 5.58
C SER A 126 1.38 -7.07 6.83
N PHE A 127 0.41 -7.93 6.98
CA PHE A 127 0.30 -8.90 8.07
C PHE A 127 0.30 -10.30 7.48
N ASP A 128 1.17 -11.16 7.96
CA ASP A 128 1.25 -12.56 7.58
C ASP A 128 0.83 -13.42 8.79
N SER A 129 -0.30 -14.10 8.68
CA SER A 129 -0.80 -15.07 9.67
C SER A 129 -0.13 -16.42 9.53
N MET A 130 -0.47 -17.36 10.37
CA MET A 130 -0.17 -18.78 10.14
C MET A 130 -0.68 -19.22 8.77
N GLU A 131 0.07 -20.10 8.12
CA GLU A 131 -0.26 -20.63 6.79
C GLU A 131 -1.65 -21.30 6.78
N GLY A 132 -2.49 -20.94 5.79
CA GLY A 132 -3.87 -21.43 5.66
C GLY A 132 -4.90 -20.70 6.52
N CYS A 133 -4.55 -19.57 7.16
CA CYS A 133 -5.43 -18.88 8.09
C CYS A 133 -6.00 -17.56 7.60
N ALA A 134 -5.40 -16.91 6.58
CA ALA A 134 -5.76 -15.54 6.22
C ALA A 134 -7.23 -15.37 5.81
N LYS A 135 -7.76 -16.26 4.97
CA LYS A 135 -9.17 -16.21 4.54
C LYS A 135 -10.13 -16.38 5.70
N ALA A 136 -9.85 -17.32 6.60
CA ALA A 136 -10.68 -17.57 7.78
C ALA A 136 -10.68 -16.37 8.74
N ILE A 137 -9.51 -15.74 8.97
CA ILE A 137 -9.38 -14.52 9.78
C ILE A 137 -10.24 -13.39 9.19
N VAL A 138 -10.10 -13.13 7.88
CA VAL A 138 -10.86 -12.06 7.21
C VAL A 138 -12.37 -12.35 7.24
N ALA A 139 -12.79 -13.60 7.08
CA ALA A 139 -14.18 -14.00 7.15
C ALA A 139 -14.76 -13.76 8.56
N LYS A 140 -14.07 -14.23 9.61
CA LYS A 140 -14.49 -14.02 11.02
C LYS A 140 -14.52 -12.52 11.39
N ALA A 141 -13.53 -11.74 10.95
CA ALA A 141 -13.53 -10.29 11.15
C ALA A 141 -14.76 -9.63 10.51
N LYS A 142 -15.13 -10.06 9.30
CA LYS A 142 -16.33 -9.57 8.61
C LYS A 142 -17.62 -9.94 9.35
N GLU A 143 -17.73 -11.16 9.85
CA GLU A 143 -18.87 -11.62 10.69
C GLU A 143 -19.01 -10.77 11.95
N ALA A 144 -17.88 -10.38 12.55
CA ALA A 144 -17.82 -9.48 13.70
C ALA A 144 -17.98 -7.99 13.35
N GLY A 145 -18.26 -7.65 12.08
CA GLY A 145 -18.52 -6.28 11.64
C GLY A 145 -17.29 -5.51 11.15
N VAL A 146 -16.09 -6.13 11.11
CA VAL A 146 -14.87 -5.50 10.61
C VAL A 146 -14.62 -5.91 9.16
N VAL A 147 -14.93 -5.00 8.24
CA VAL A 147 -14.74 -5.24 6.79
C VAL A 147 -13.32 -4.85 6.38
N MET A 148 -12.59 -5.80 5.82
CA MET A 148 -11.22 -5.65 5.36
C MET A 148 -11.09 -5.98 3.87
N THR A 149 -9.94 -5.64 3.28
CA THR A 149 -9.58 -6.17 1.95
C THR A 149 -9.48 -7.69 2.02
N GLY A 150 -10.01 -8.38 1.00
CA GLY A 150 -9.95 -9.84 0.96
C GLY A 150 -8.52 -10.39 1.05
N ALA A 151 -8.36 -11.53 1.71
CA ALA A 151 -7.08 -12.24 1.77
C ALA A 151 -6.57 -12.57 0.36
N GLY A 152 -5.25 -12.47 0.16
CA GLY A 152 -4.62 -12.70 -1.13
C GLY A 152 -4.66 -11.52 -2.11
N ALA A 153 -5.29 -10.40 -1.76
CA ALA A 153 -5.38 -9.22 -2.64
C ALA A 153 -4.02 -8.58 -2.99
N THR A 154 -2.96 -8.94 -2.30
CA THR A 154 -1.58 -8.51 -2.56
C THR A 154 -0.87 -9.38 -3.61
N TYR A 155 -1.46 -10.49 -3.99
CA TYR A 155 -0.91 -11.45 -4.95
C TYR A 155 -1.57 -11.35 -6.32
N PRO A 156 -0.86 -11.69 -7.40
CA PRO A 156 -1.44 -11.81 -8.73
C PRO A 156 -2.68 -12.72 -8.72
N TYR A 157 -3.73 -12.30 -9.42
CA TYR A 157 -5.01 -13.01 -9.50
C TYR A 157 -5.71 -13.26 -8.16
N GLY A 158 -5.29 -12.54 -7.09
CA GLY A 158 -5.85 -12.71 -5.74
C GLY A 158 -5.53 -14.07 -5.10
N LYS A 159 -4.49 -14.75 -5.56
CA LYS A 159 -4.12 -16.09 -5.10
C LYS A 159 -2.82 -16.04 -4.31
N ASP A 160 -2.94 -16.04 -2.98
CA ASP A 160 -1.83 -16.27 -2.08
C ASP A 160 -1.62 -17.79 -1.94
N PRO A 161 -0.46 -18.34 -2.34
CA PRO A 161 -0.18 -19.78 -2.25
C PRO A 161 -0.19 -20.32 -0.82
N LYS A 162 0.12 -19.45 0.15
CA LYS A 162 0.18 -19.81 1.57
C LYS A 162 -1.08 -19.50 2.34
N ASP A 163 -2.00 -18.72 1.76
CA ASP A 163 -3.18 -18.21 2.46
C ASP A 163 -2.82 -17.60 3.83
N SER A 164 -1.82 -16.72 3.84
CA SER A 164 -1.26 -16.11 5.04
C SER A 164 -1.34 -14.59 5.04
N ASN A 165 -1.31 -13.94 3.87
CA ASN A 165 -1.15 -12.50 3.78
C ASN A 165 -2.47 -11.73 3.83
N ILE A 166 -2.51 -10.75 4.72
CA ILE A 166 -3.63 -9.83 4.93
C ILE A 166 -3.10 -8.39 4.84
N ARG A 167 -3.75 -7.57 4.02
CA ARG A 167 -3.44 -6.14 3.90
C ARG A 167 -4.33 -5.33 4.83
N ILE A 168 -3.75 -4.71 5.84
CA ILE A 168 -4.44 -3.81 6.76
C ILE A 168 -4.33 -2.37 6.22
N ALA A 169 -5.46 -1.68 6.12
CA ALA A 169 -5.56 -0.30 5.62
C ALA A 169 -6.19 0.62 6.68
N PRO A 170 -5.40 1.20 7.60
CA PRO A 170 -5.92 1.95 8.75
C PRO A 170 -6.40 3.37 8.43
N SER A 171 -6.39 3.79 7.17
CA SER A 171 -6.55 5.20 6.79
C SER A 171 -7.98 5.75 6.92
N TYR A 172 -9.02 4.94 6.71
CA TYR A 172 -10.42 5.41 6.62
C TYR A 172 -11.09 5.65 7.97
N PRO A 173 -11.12 4.71 8.94
CA PRO A 173 -11.88 4.87 10.18
C PRO A 173 -11.32 6.00 11.06
N SER A 174 -12.11 6.50 11.99
CA SER A 174 -11.61 7.31 13.11
C SER A 174 -10.63 6.51 13.97
N VAL A 175 -9.84 7.18 14.80
CA VAL A 175 -8.89 6.48 15.71
C VAL A 175 -9.64 5.60 16.69
N GLU A 176 -10.81 6.03 17.19
CA GLU A 176 -11.63 5.25 18.11
C GLU A 176 -12.21 3.97 17.46
N GLU A 177 -12.80 4.10 16.27
CA GLU A 177 -13.32 2.96 15.50
C GLU A 177 -12.21 1.98 15.12
N LEU A 178 -11.04 2.53 14.77
CA LEU A 178 -9.88 1.72 14.39
C LEU A 178 -9.35 0.92 15.59
N GLY A 179 -9.38 1.47 16.80
CA GLY A 179 -9.02 0.75 18.03
C GLY A 179 -9.89 -0.48 18.22
N LYS A 180 -11.22 -0.32 18.17
CA LYS A 180 -12.17 -1.44 18.27
C LYS A 180 -11.98 -2.46 17.15
N ALA A 181 -11.76 -2.00 15.91
CA ALA A 181 -11.51 -2.88 14.77
C ALA A 181 -10.21 -3.69 14.92
N ALA A 182 -9.15 -3.08 15.45
CA ALA A 182 -7.88 -3.74 15.70
C ALA A 182 -7.99 -4.81 16.79
N GLU A 183 -8.72 -4.54 17.87
CA GLU A 183 -9.03 -5.53 18.93
C GLU A 183 -9.79 -6.73 18.36
N VAL A 184 -10.83 -6.50 17.58
CA VAL A 184 -11.59 -7.57 16.92
C VAL A 184 -10.70 -8.38 15.97
N PHE A 185 -9.88 -7.70 15.18
CA PHE A 185 -8.95 -8.36 14.27
C PHE A 185 -8.00 -9.29 15.02
N VAL A 186 -7.39 -8.83 16.09
CA VAL A 186 -6.47 -9.62 16.92
C VAL A 186 -7.17 -10.84 17.54
N LEU A 187 -8.41 -10.68 18.02
CA LEU A 187 -9.20 -11.81 18.52
C LEU A 187 -9.47 -12.85 17.43
N CYS A 188 -9.79 -12.41 16.20
CA CYS A 188 -9.96 -13.30 15.06
C CYS A 188 -8.66 -14.04 14.70
N VAL A 189 -7.52 -13.36 14.75
CA VAL A 189 -6.20 -13.99 14.54
C VAL A 189 -5.95 -15.08 15.58
N LYS A 190 -6.13 -14.77 16.86
CA LYS A 190 -5.95 -15.72 17.96
C LYS A 190 -6.89 -16.92 17.82
N LEU A 191 -8.17 -16.68 17.56
CA LEU A 191 -9.19 -17.74 17.44
C LEU A 191 -8.87 -18.70 16.29
N VAL A 192 -8.64 -18.19 15.08
CA VAL A 192 -8.33 -19.03 13.91
C VAL A 192 -7.01 -19.78 14.10
N SER A 193 -6.02 -19.15 14.74
CA SER A 193 -4.75 -19.81 15.03
C SER A 193 -4.91 -20.97 16.02
N VAL A 194 -5.74 -20.81 17.04
CA VAL A 194 -6.07 -21.90 17.99
C VAL A 194 -6.83 -23.03 17.29
N GLU A 195 -7.86 -22.69 16.51
CA GLU A 195 -8.60 -23.68 15.70
C GLU A 195 -7.62 -24.49 14.83
N LYS A 196 -6.72 -23.82 14.11
CA LYS A 196 -5.70 -24.45 13.25
C LYS A 196 -4.71 -25.35 14.01
N LEU A 197 -4.34 -24.98 15.24
CA LEU A 197 -3.44 -25.78 16.07
C LEU A 197 -4.13 -27.02 16.66
N LEU A 198 -5.43 -26.96 16.88
CA LEU A 198 -6.24 -28.08 17.38
C LEU A 198 -6.60 -29.10 16.29
N GLU A 199 -6.54 -28.73 15.02
CA GLU A 199 -6.74 -29.64 13.87
C GLU A 199 -5.55 -30.58 13.63
N LYS A 200 -4.43 -30.40 14.35
CA LYS A 200 -3.22 -31.27 14.31
C LYS A 200 -3.30 -32.36 15.33
#